data_465dbd9f63b6d4e15d54cfc364f73fa0
#
_entry.id   465dbd9f63b6d4e15d54cfc364f73fa0
#
_cell.length_a   1.000
_cell.length_b   1.000
_cell.length_c   1.000
_cell.angle_alpha   90.00
_cell.angle_beta   90.00
_cell.angle_gamma   90.00
#
_symmetry.space_group_name_H-M   'P 1'
#
loop_
_entity.id
_entity.type
_entity.pdbx_description
1 polymer ?
#
loop_
_entity_poly.entity_id
_entity_poly.type
_entity_poly.pdbx_seq_one_letter_code
_entity_poly.pdbx_strand_id
1 'polypeptide(L)' 'MKFRMIELGYKSTPDYPYDYRIELIEYSLRDRKHLTEWLKDLAIPYTTTGWPNSSVFYLRREHATMFALRWS' A
#
# COMPACT_ATOMS: atom_id res chain seq x y z
N MET A 1 3.84 -0.24 -13.63
CA MET A 1 4.35 -0.41 -12.26
C MET A 1 4.33 -1.87 -11.86
N LYS A 2 5.42 -2.37 -11.29
CA LYS A 2 5.45 -3.71 -10.71
C LYS A 2 5.49 -3.61 -9.20
N PHE A 3 4.79 -4.51 -8.54
CA PHE A 3 4.72 -4.53 -7.08
C PHE A 3 4.59 -5.95 -6.58
N ARG A 4 4.83 -6.12 -5.28
CA ARG A 4 4.68 -7.40 -4.60
C ARG A 4 3.78 -7.19 -3.37
N MET A 5 2.82 -8.10 -3.17
CA MET A 5 1.96 -8.10 -2.01
C MET A 5 2.38 -9.22 -1.07
N ILE A 6 2.58 -8.88 0.19
CA ILE A 6 3.00 -9.83 1.21
C ILE A 6 1.97 -9.80 2.32
N GLU A 7 1.34 -10.95 2.60
CA GLU A 7 0.43 -11.07 3.73
C GLU A 7 1.24 -11.09 5.02
N LEU A 8 0.86 -10.22 5.96
CA LEU A 8 1.53 -10.17 7.26
C LEU A 8 1.02 -11.31 8.13
N GLY A 9 1.96 -12.03 8.75
CA GLY A 9 1.64 -13.25 9.50
C GLY A 9 1.11 -13.04 10.90
N TYR A 10 0.69 -11.83 11.24
CA TYR A 10 0.16 -11.51 12.57
C TYR A 10 -1.21 -10.85 12.43
N LYS A 11 -2.01 -10.94 13.51
CA LYS A 11 -3.33 -10.32 13.51
C LYS A 11 -3.20 -8.81 13.57
N SER A 12 -4.03 -8.11 12.79
CA SER A 12 -4.12 -6.67 12.91
C SER A 12 -4.65 -6.29 14.29
N THR A 13 -4.13 -5.19 14.84
CA THR A 13 -4.54 -4.66 16.15
C THR A 13 -5.07 -3.24 15.95
N PRO A 14 -5.78 -2.67 16.94
CA PRO A 14 -6.19 -1.27 16.85
C PRO A 14 -5.01 -0.31 16.62
N ASP A 15 -3.84 -0.67 17.15
CA ASP A 15 -2.64 0.16 16.99
C ASP A 15 -1.94 -0.08 15.65
N TYR A 16 -2.18 -1.24 15.03
CA TYR A 16 -1.56 -1.59 13.76
C TYR A 16 -2.57 -2.40 12.94
N PRO A 17 -3.53 -1.73 12.30
CA PRO A 17 -4.65 -2.39 11.63
C PRO A 17 -4.37 -2.85 10.20
N TYR A 18 -3.12 -3.14 9.87
CA TYR A 18 -2.73 -3.47 8.50
C TYR A 18 -2.46 -4.95 8.36
N ASP A 19 -2.96 -5.53 7.25
CA ASP A 19 -2.85 -6.96 6.96
C ASP A 19 -1.84 -7.27 5.87
N TYR A 20 -1.52 -6.29 5.02
CA TYR A 20 -0.67 -6.49 3.86
C TYR A 20 0.40 -5.43 3.74
N ARG A 21 1.55 -5.88 3.26
CA ARG A 21 2.66 -5.02 2.88
C ARG A 21 2.74 -5.00 1.36
N ILE A 22 2.71 -3.81 0.78
CA ILE A 22 2.85 -3.62 -0.66
C ILE A 22 4.24 -3.05 -0.91
N GLU A 23 5.06 -3.78 -1.69
CA GLU A 23 6.40 -3.33 -2.05
C GLU A 23 6.41 -2.96 -3.53
N LEU A 24 6.68 -1.71 -3.85
CA LEU A 24 6.84 -1.27 -5.23
C LEU A 24 8.22 -1.70 -5.71
N ILE A 25 8.28 -2.44 -6.81
CA ILE A 25 9.53 -3.00 -7.35
C ILE A 25 10.03 -2.17 -8.52
N GLU A 26 9.20 -1.96 -9.53
CA GLU A 26 9.51 -1.10 -10.67
C GLU A 26 8.43 -0.04 -10.76
N TYR A 27 8.81 1.22 -10.58
CA TYR A 27 7.86 2.33 -10.57
C TYR A 27 8.57 3.64 -10.86
N SER A 28 7.81 4.59 -11.41
CA SER A 28 8.26 5.96 -11.57
C SER A 28 7.72 6.81 -10.42
N LEU A 29 8.24 8.03 -10.30
CA LEU A 29 7.69 8.99 -9.34
C LEU A 29 6.23 9.31 -9.65
N ARG A 30 5.86 9.30 -10.93
CA ARG A 30 4.48 9.47 -11.35
C ARG A 30 3.60 8.34 -10.84
N ASP A 31 4.06 7.09 -10.95
CA ASP A 31 3.31 5.94 -10.43
C ASP A 31 3.05 6.08 -8.94
N ARG A 32 4.09 6.43 -8.20
CA ARG A 32 3.98 6.62 -6.76
C ARG A 32 3.01 7.75 -6.41
N LYS A 33 3.07 8.83 -7.15
CA LYS A 33 2.16 9.96 -6.95
C LYS A 33 0.71 9.55 -7.21
N HIS A 34 0.47 8.83 -8.30
CA HIS A 34 -0.87 8.33 -8.62
C HIS A 34 -1.40 7.42 -7.52
N LEU A 35 -0.55 6.56 -6.99
CA LEU A 35 -0.93 5.67 -5.90
C LEU A 35 -1.32 6.45 -4.65
N THR A 36 -0.53 7.42 -4.24
CA THR A 36 -0.84 8.20 -3.04
C THR A 36 -2.09 9.06 -3.22
N GLU A 37 -2.30 9.62 -4.41
CA GLU A 37 -3.52 10.36 -4.72
C GLU A 37 -4.75 9.46 -4.67
N TRP A 38 -4.64 8.25 -5.20
CA TRP A 38 -5.73 7.27 -5.16
C TRP A 38 -6.11 6.92 -3.72
N LEU A 39 -5.10 6.69 -2.87
CA LEU A 39 -5.34 6.40 -1.45
C LEU A 39 -6.05 7.57 -0.76
N LYS A 40 -5.64 8.79 -1.04
CA LYS A 40 -6.25 9.98 -0.47
C LYS A 40 -7.69 10.18 -0.97
N ASP A 41 -7.91 10.01 -2.25
CA ASP A 41 -9.22 10.22 -2.86
C ASP A 41 -10.27 9.28 -2.29
N LEU A 42 -9.87 8.05 -1.96
CA LEU A 42 -10.76 7.06 -1.39
C LEU A 42 -10.74 7.05 0.14
N ALA A 43 -9.98 7.96 0.74
CA ALA A 43 -9.79 8.03 2.20
C ALA A 43 -9.35 6.69 2.79
N ILE A 44 -8.46 5.98 2.07
CA ILE A 44 -7.93 4.68 2.52
C ILE A 44 -6.85 4.92 3.56
N PRO A 45 -6.97 4.36 4.77
CA PRO A 45 -5.91 4.46 5.76
C PRO A 45 -4.72 3.61 5.32
N TYR A 46 -3.52 4.18 5.40
CA TYR A 46 -2.28 3.48 5.07
C TYR A 46 -1.14 4.05 5.89
N THR A 47 -0.06 3.30 5.97
CA THR A 47 1.20 3.81 6.51
C THR A 47 2.34 3.41 5.59
N THR A 48 3.44 4.11 5.70
CA THR A 48 4.65 3.82 4.95
C THR A 48 5.80 3.67 5.93
N THR A 49 6.87 2.97 5.51
CA THR A 49 8.08 2.88 6.31
C THR A 49 9.09 3.90 5.80
N GLY A 50 9.72 4.62 6.74
CA GLY A 50 10.83 5.52 6.41
C GLY A 50 10.38 6.86 5.86
N TRP A 51 11.07 7.32 4.82
CA TRP A 51 11.00 8.67 4.31
C TRP A 51 9.85 8.91 3.32
N PRO A 52 9.57 10.17 2.97
CA PRO A 52 8.47 10.49 2.05
C PRO A 52 8.48 9.75 0.71
N ASN A 53 9.64 9.24 0.29
CA ASN A 53 9.78 8.51 -0.97
C ASN A 53 9.82 7.00 -0.77
N SER A 54 9.27 6.51 0.34
CA SER A 54 9.23 5.07 0.59
C SER A 54 8.50 4.32 -0.53
N SER A 55 9.03 3.16 -0.88
CA SER A 55 8.41 2.25 -1.84
C SER A 55 7.56 1.17 -1.15
N VAL A 56 7.34 1.29 0.15
CA VAL A 56 6.61 0.29 0.93
C VAL A 56 5.38 0.92 1.57
N PHE A 57 4.24 0.27 1.36
CA PHE A 57 2.96 0.72 1.91
C PHE A 57 2.31 -0.42 2.66
N TYR A 58 1.61 -0.10 3.74
CA TYR A 58 0.85 -1.08 4.52
C TYR A 58 -0.62 -0.76 4.40
N LEU A 59 -1.42 -1.76 4.02
CA LEU A 59 -2.85 -1.59 3.81
C LEU A 59 -3.63 -2.68 4.52
N ARG A 60 -4.90 -2.39 4.80
CA ARG A 60 -5.84 -3.41 5.25
C ARG A 60 -6.18 -4.34 4.09
N ARG A 61 -6.68 -5.54 4.43
CA ARG A 61 -6.98 -6.57 3.44
C ARG A 61 -7.89 -6.07 2.32
N GLU A 62 -9.01 -5.44 2.66
CA GLU A 62 -9.97 -4.96 1.67
C GLU A 62 -9.35 -3.93 0.73
N HIS A 63 -8.49 -3.08 1.25
CA HIS A 63 -7.84 -2.05 0.44
C HIS A 63 -6.70 -2.62 -0.40
N ALA A 64 -5.99 -3.63 0.12
CA ALA A 64 -4.96 -4.32 -0.64
C ALA A 64 -5.56 -5.04 -1.85
N THR A 65 -6.73 -5.65 -1.68
CA THR A 65 -7.46 -6.29 -2.78
C THR A 65 -7.83 -5.26 -3.85
N MET A 66 -8.35 -4.10 -3.44
CA MET A 66 -8.67 -3.01 -4.37
C MET A 66 -7.42 -2.54 -5.11
N PHE A 67 -6.31 -2.41 -4.40
CA PHE A 67 -5.04 -2.04 -4.98
C PHE A 67 -4.62 -3.03 -6.07
N ALA A 68 -4.67 -4.32 -5.77
CA ALA A 68 -4.29 -5.35 -6.74
C ALA A 68 -5.15 -5.29 -8.00
N LEU A 69 -6.45 -5.06 -7.86
CA LEU A 69 -7.35 -4.93 -9.00
C LEU A 69 -7.05 -3.68 -9.82
N ARG A 70 -6.65 -2.60 -9.18
CA ARG A 70 -6.39 -1.32 -9.85
C ARG A 70 -5.08 -1.32 -10.64
N TRP A 71 -4.05 -2.00 -10.16
CA TRP A 71 -2.71 -1.95 -10.74
C TRP A 71 -2.17 -3.28 -11.24
N SER A 72 -2.96 -4.31 -11.25
CA SER A 72 -2.53 -5.60 -11.81
C SER A 72 -2.54 -5.59 -13.32
#